data_6b736323dadd0ac13351b72fc81dcca1
#
_entry.id   6b736323dadd0ac13351b72fc81dcca1
#
_cell.length_a   1.000
_cell.length_b   1.000
_cell.length_c   1.000
_cell.angle_alpha   90.00
_cell.angle_beta   90.00
_cell.angle_gamma   90.00
#
_symmetry.space_group_name_H-M   'P 1'
#
loop_
_entity.id
_entity.type
_entity.pdbx_description
1 polymer ?
#
loop_
_entity_poly.entity_id
_entity_poly.type
_entity_poly.pdbx_seq_one_letter_code
_entity_poly.pdbx_strand_id
1 'polypeptide(L)'
;MPLHNKFARVPVSGLVAQYNTAGPGEGTDRLPATMRQILTKSLTIRGFINYEFAAEHYSAFLREVGAGIAAGRIRYREDFVDGLEKAPEAFIGMLEGRNFGKLIVRVDGGTKP
;
A
#
# COMPACT_ATOMS: atom_id res chain seq x y z
N MET A 1 -16.02 5.26 -6.04
CA MET A 1 -16.43 3.83 -6.10
C MET A 1 -17.36 3.46 -7.27
N PRO A 2 -17.43 4.18 -8.40
CA PRO A 2 -18.35 3.84 -9.49
C PRO A 2 -18.04 2.50 -10.20
N LEU A 3 -16.78 2.08 -10.18
CA LEU A 3 -16.30 0.88 -10.88
C LEU A 3 -16.53 -0.45 -10.14
N HIS A 4 -17.01 -0.44 -8.89
CA HIS A 4 -17.25 -1.67 -8.15
C HIS A 4 -18.52 -2.37 -8.63
N ASN A 5 -18.44 -3.68 -8.76
CA ASN A 5 -19.61 -4.53 -9.01
C ASN A 5 -20.50 -4.62 -7.75
N LYS A 6 -21.73 -5.10 -7.90
CA LYS A 6 -22.57 -5.45 -6.73
C LYS A 6 -21.89 -6.54 -5.90
N PHE A 7 -22.06 -6.44 -4.59
CA PHE A 7 -21.48 -7.35 -3.59
C PHE A 7 -19.95 -7.38 -3.55
N ALA A 8 -19.28 -6.36 -4.11
CA ALA A 8 -17.84 -6.26 -4.04
C ALA A 8 -17.35 -6.08 -2.58
N ARG A 9 -16.19 -6.63 -2.30
CA ARG A 9 -15.49 -6.51 -1.02
C ARG A 9 -14.28 -5.61 -1.19
N VAL A 10 -14.17 -4.62 -0.33
CA VAL A 10 -13.07 -3.62 -0.36
C VAL A 10 -12.27 -3.76 0.95
N PRO A 11 -11.13 -4.44 0.94
CA PRO A 11 -10.22 -4.45 2.09
C PRO A 11 -9.46 -3.12 2.15
N VAL A 12 -9.45 -2.49 3.33
CA VAL A 12 -8.72 -1.25 3.58
C VAL A 12 -7.48 -1.58 4.41
N SER A 13 -6.31 -1.55 3.76
CA SER A 13 -5.02 -1.92 4.36
C SER A 13 -4.10 -0.74 4.65
N GLY A 14 -4.46 0.47 4.23
CA GLY A 14 -3.65 1.67 4.46
C GLY A 14 -4.28 2.91 3.86
N LEU A 15 -3.79 4.06 4.31
CA LEU A 15 -4.32 5.39 3.96
C LEU A 15 -3.19 6.36 3.58
N VAL A 16 -2.12 5.88 2.95
CA VAL A 16 -0.92 6.67 2.64
C VAL A 16 -1.24 7.97 1.87
N ALA A 17 -2.24 7.96 1.00
CA ALA A 17 -2.68 9.14 0.27
C ALA A 17 -3.23 10.27 1.17
N GLN A 18 -3.49 9.98 2.45
CA GLN A 18 -4.04 10.94 3.41
C GLN A 18 -3.03 11.39 4.48
N TYR A 19 -1.80 10.87 4.46
CA TYR A 19 -0.80 11.16 5.52
C TYR A 19 -0.39 12.63 5.58
N ASN A 20 -0.46 13.34 4.46
CA ASN A 20 -0.14 14.78 4.38
C ASN A 20 -1.37 15.69 4.36
N THR A 21 -2.58 15.15 4.50
CA THR A 21 -3.79 15.98 4.60
C THR A 21 -3.96 16.47 6.03
N ALA A 22 -3.72 17.76 6.26
CA ALA A 22 -4.00 18.44 7.52
C ALA A 22 -5.50 18.71 7.61
N GLY A 23 -6.22 17.89 8.36
CA GLY A 23 -7.65 18.09 8.62
C GLY A 23 -8.61 17.47 7.60
N PRO A 24 -9.90 17.71 7.71
CA PRO A 24 -10.88 17.30 6.71
C PRO A 24 -10.50 17.96 5.38
N GLY A 25 -10.14 17.11 4.39
CA GLY A 25 -9.52 17.53 3.15
C GLY A 25 -10.26 18.68 2.46
N GLU A 26 -9.50 19.61 1.93
CA GLU A 26 -10.03 20.65 1.04
C GLU A 26 -10.69 19.97 -0.17
N GLY A 27 -11.98 20.10 -0.29
CA GLY A 27 -12.74 19.55 -1.40
C GLY A 27 -14.17 19.19 -1.04
N THR A 28 -14.93 18.80 -2.04
CA THR A 28 -16.31 18.35 -1.84
C THR A 28 -16.35 17.09 -0.98
N ASP A 29 -17.09 17.11 0.12
CA ASP A 29 -17.34 15.93 0.93
C ASP A 29 -17.98 14.82 0.07
N ARG A 30 -17.21 13.75 -0.12
CA ARG A 30 -17.62 12.59 -0.93
C ARG A 30 -18.28 11.49 -0.11
N LEU A 31 -18.36 11.65 1.22
CA LEU A 31 -18.91 10.63 2.11
C LEU A 31 -20.36 10.27 1.75
N PRO A 32 -21.28 11.23 1.51
CA PRO A 32 -22.66 10.91 1.14
C PRO A 32 -22.76 10.08 -0.16
N ALA A 33 -21.95 10.43 -1.16
CA ALA A 33 -21.89 9.69 -2.42
C ALA A 33 -21.29 8.28 -2.23
N THR A 34 -20.30 8.14 -1.37
CA THR A 34 -19.70 6.85 -1.01
C THR A 34 -20.71 5.97 -0.28
N MET A 35 -21.42 6.49 0.72
CA MET A 35 -22.46 5.75 1.46
C MET A 35 -23.58 5.28 0.53
N ARG A 36 -24.00 6.12 -0.41
CA ARG A 36 -24.98 5.71 -1.44
C ARG A 36 -24.50 4.53 -2.26
N GLN A 37 -23.22 4.53 -2.70
CA GLN A 37 -22.64 3.41 -3.46
C GLN A 37 -22.57 2.13 -2.63
N ILE A 38 -22.21 2.24 -1.36
CA ILE A 38 -22.20 1.08 -0.43
C ILE A 38 -23.59 0.48 -0.35
N LEU A 39 -24.59 1.30 -0.10
CA LEU A 39 -25.99 0.86 0.01
C LEU A 39 -26.49 0.22 -1.28
N THR A 40 -26.42 0.95 -2.42
CA THR A 40 -27.06 0.52 -3.66
C THR A 40 -26.37 -0.66 -4.35
N LYS A 41 -25.08 -0.89 -4.03
CA LYS A 41 -24.29 -2.01 -4.56
C LYS A 41 -24.04 -3.12 -3.54
N SER A 42 -24.59 -3.01 -2.33
CA SER A 42 -24.39 -3.98 -1.25
C SER A 42 -22.89 -4.25 -1.01
N LEU A 43 -22.08 -3.18 -0.92
CA LEU A 43 -20.63 -3.32 -0.76
C LEU A 43 -20.29 -3.66 0.69
N THR A 44 -19.25 -4.46 0.88
CA THR A 44 -18.59 -4.68 2.16
C THR A 44 -17.26 -3.97 2.19
N ILE A 45 -17.04 -3.09 3.16
CA ILE A 45 -15.77 -2.41 3.39
C ILE A 45 -15.25 -2.83 4.75
N ARG A 46 -14.02 -3.38 4.80
CA ARG A 46 -13.41 -3.85 6.04
C ARG A 46 -11.97 -3.37 6.14
N GLY A 47 -11.64 -2.69 7.23
CA GLY A 47 -10.26 -2.40 7.60
C GLY A 47 -9.57 -3.63 8.20
N PHE A 48 -8.26 -3.72 8.04
CA PHE A 48 -7.43 -4.72 8.70
C PHE A 48 -5.98 -4.24 8.81
N ILE A 49 -5.26 -4.77 9.78
CA ILE A 49 -3.82 -4.63 9.91
C ILE A 49 -3.19 -6.00 9.67
N ASN A 50 -2.14 -6.05 8.86
CA ASN A 50 -1.57 -7.32 8.39
C ASN A 50 -1.06 -8.24 9.52
N TYR A 51 -0.55 -7.70 10.61
CA TYR A 51 -0.07 -8.52 11.73
C TYR A 51 -1.19 -9.29 12.47
N GLU A 52 -2.45 -8.87 12.34
CA GLU A 52 -3.60 -9.62 12.87
C GLU A 52 -3.67 -11.04 12.30
N PHE A 53 -3.15 -11.23 11.10
CA PHE A 53 -3.18 -12.48 10.35
C PHE A 53 -1.82 -13.18 10.29
N ALA A 54 -0.76 -12.56 10.83
CA ALA A 54 0.60 -13.07 10.68
C ALA A 54 0.79 -14.46 11.30
N ALA A 55 0.25 -14.70 12.49
CA ALA A 55 0.41 -15.97 13.16
C ALA A 55 -0.15 -17.16 12.35
N GLU A 56 -1.23 -16.94 11.63
CA GLU A 56 -1.89 -17.97 10.83
C GLU A 56 -1.29 -18.12 9.43
N HIS A 57 -0.95 -17.00 8.78
CA HIS A 57 -0.69 -17.01 7.35
C HIS A 57 0.77 -16.76 6.95
N TYR A 58 1.63 -16.29 7.87
CA TYR A 58 2.98 -15.83 7.51
C TYR A 58 3.85 -16.91 6.89
N SER A 59 3.85 -18.12 7.45
CA SER A 59 4.66 -19.24 6.94
C SER A 59 4.20 -19.69 5.54
N ALA A 60 2.90 -19.76 5.32
CA ALA A 60 2.34 -20.08 4.00
C ALA A 60 2.65 -18.98 2.97
N PHE A 61 2.51 -17.72 3.38
CA PHE A 61 2.85 -16.56 2.57
C PHE A 61 4.32 -16.60 2.10
N LEU A 62 5.27 -16.78 3.02
CA LEU A 62 6.70 -16.85 2.65
C LEU A 62 6.99 -17.97 1.67
N ARG A 63 6.43 -19.15 1.90
CA ARG A 63 6.61 -20.31 1.01
C ARG A 63 6.05 -20.05 -0.39
N GLU A 64 4.80 -19.59 -0.47
CA GLU A 64 4.08 -19.43 -1.75
C GLU A 64 4.60 -18.24 -2.57
N VAL A 65 4.80 -17.10 -1.90
CA VAL A 65 5.33 -15.90 -2.56
C VAL A 65 6.79 -16.10 -2.94
N GLY A 66 7.61 -16.69 -2.07
CA GLY A 66 9.01 -17.01 -2.38
C GLY A 66 9.13 -17.95 -3.59
N ALA A 67 8.34 -19.01 -3.62
CA ALA A 67 8.29 -19.91 -4.78
C ALA A 67 7.77 -19.19 -6.05
N GLY A 68 6.83 -18.27 -5.90
CA GLY A 68 6.32 -17.45 -7.00
C GLY A 68 7.38 -16.51 -7.60
N ILE A 69 8.19 -15.90 -6.73
CA ILE A 69 9.32 -15.03 -7.14
C ILE A 69 10.39 -15.88 -7.83
N ALA A 70 10.82 -16.97 -7.21
CA ALA A 70 11.83 -17.86 -7.79
C ALA A 70 11.43 -18.41 -9.18
N ALA A 71 10.15 -18.66 -9.39
CA ALA A 71 9.60 -19.10 -10.68
C ALA A 71 9.28 -17.95 -11.66
N GLY A 72 9.58 -16.70 -11.31
CA GLY A 72 9.28 -15.53 -12.14
C GLY A 72 7.78 -15.21 -12.33
N ARG A 73 6.89 -15.90 -11.62
CA ARG A 73 5.44 -15.66 -11.65
C ARG A 73 5.03 -14.41 -10.86
N ILE A 74 5.77 -14.09 -9.81
CA ILE A 74 5.62 -12.86 -9.02
C ILE A 74 6.83 -11.99 -9.31
N ARG A 75 6.58 -10.77 -9.73
CA ARG A 75 7.60 -9.76 -9.99
C ARG A 75 7.43 -8.61 -9.02
N TYR A 76 8.53 -8.12 -8.48
CA TYR A 76 8.56 -6.92 -7.64
C TYR A 76 9.62 -5.96 -8.17
N ARG A 77 9.54 -4.73 -7.75
CA ARG A 77 10.55 -3.71 -8.06
C ARG A 77 10.91 -2.95 -6.80
N GLU A 78 12.19 -2.73 -6.66
CA GLU A 78 12.79 -1.90 -5.62
C GLU A 78 13.37 -0.64 -6.25
N ASP A 79 13.22 0.48 -5.54
CA ASP A 79 13.77 1.78 -5.91
C ASP A 79 14.73 2.22 -4.82
N PHE A 80 16.03 2.26 -5.14
CA PHE A 80 17.09 2.46 -4.16
C PHE A 80 17.57 3.90 -4.12
N VAL A 81 17.73 4.44 -2.92
CA VAL A 81 18.42 5.70 -2.63
C VAL A 81 19.61 5.40 -1.73
N ASP A 82 20.80 5.84 -2.11
CA ASP A 82 22.02 5.60 -1.36
C ASP A 82 22.31 6.75 -0.39
N GLY A 83 22.54 6.41 0.88
CA GLY A 83 22.92 7.32 1.95
C GLY A 83 21.74 7.69 2.85
N LEU A 84 21.95 7.56 4.17
CA LEU A 84 20.93 7.88 5.18
C LEU A 84 20.54 9.37 5.14
N GLU A 85 21.46 10.24 4.76
CA GLU A 85 21.25 11.68 4.64
C GLU A 85 20.16 12.05 3.62
N LYS A 86 19.89 11.16 2.67
CA LYS A 86 18.85 11.35 1.64
C LYS A 86 17.47 10.81 2.07
N ALA A 87 17.38 10.14 3.22
CA ALA A 87 16.12 9.55 3.68
C ALA A 87 14.98 10.57 3.79
N PRO A 88 15.18 11.81 4.31
CA PRO A 88 14.09 12.79 4.37
C PRO A 88 13.57 13.18 2.99
N GLU A 89 14.45 13.43 2.03
CA GLU A 89 14.07 13.79 0.66
C GLU A 89 13.36 12.61 -0.05
N ALA A 90 13.89 11.40 0.14
CA ALA A 90 13.31 10.17 -0.41
C ALA A 90 11.89 9.92 0.16
N PHE A 91 11.69 10.17 1.45
CA PHE A 91 10.37 10.05 2.08
C PHE A 91 9.37 11.07 1.53
N ILE A 92 9.76 12.34 1.39
CA ILE A 92 8.93 13.37 0.76
C ILE A 92 8.59 12.94 -0.67
N GLY A 93 9.58 12.49 -1.43
CA GLY A 93 9.37 11.98 -2.79
C GLY A 93 8.40 10.82 -2.88
N MET A 94 8.45 9.90 -1.91
CA MET A 94 7.48 8.80 -1.82
C MET A 94 6.05 9.30 -1.60
N LEU A 95 5.85 10.29 -0.73
CA LEU A 95 4.53 10.89 -0.50
C LEU A 95 3.99 11.63 -1.72
N GLU A 96 4.88 12.10 -2.59
CA GLU A 96 4.56 12.75 -3.88
C GLU A 96 4.45 11.75 -5.05
N GLY A 97 4.70 10.46 -4.79
CA GLY A 97 4.62 9.41 -5.82
C GLY A 97 5.77 9.41 -6.81
N ARG A 98 6.95 9.93 -6.44
CA ARG A 98 8.14 9.97 -7.31
C ARG A 98 8.82 8.61 -7.48
N ASN A 99 8.66 7.71 -6.53
CA ASN A 99 9.25 6.37 -6.59
C ASN A 99 8.42 5.42 -7.46
N PHE A 100 9.09 4.41 -8.01
CA PHE A 100 8.44 3.30 -8.69
C PHE A 100 8.84 1.96 -8.07
N GLY A 101 7.95 1.40 -7.28
CA GLY A 101 8.20 0.19 -6.50
C GLY A 101 8.45 0.47 -5.03
N LYS A 102 9.09 -0.46 -4.33
CA LYS A 102 9.44 -0.31 -2.92
C LYS A 102 10.64 0.63 -2.78
N LEU A 103 10.41 1.82 -2.21
CA LEU A 103 11.50 2.74 -1.87
C LEU A 103 12.33 2.16 -0.71
N ILE A 104 13.64 2.09 -0.91
CA ILE A 104 14.61 1.57 0.07
C ILE A 104 15.77 2.55 0.16
N VAL A 105 16.11 2.99 1.37
CA VAL A 105 17.31 3.78 1.64
C VAL A 105 18.40 2.83 2.12
N ARG A 106 19.53 2.79 1.41
CA ARG A 106 20.73 2.06 1.85
C ARG A 106 21.49 2.94 2.83
N VAL A 107 21.58 2.50 4.07
CA VAL A 107 22.24 3.25 5.15
C VAL A 107 23.75 3.06 5.21
N ASP A 108 24.22 1.92 4.74
CA ASP A 108 25.65 1.63 4.60
C ASP A 108 26.04 1.82 3.13
N GLY A 109 27.21 2.43 2.87
CA GLY A 109 27.78 2.51 1.54
C GLY A 109 28.19 1.11 1.01
N GLY A 110 27.24 0.16 1.17
CA GLY A 110 27.45 -1.26 1.05
C GLY A 110 27.89 -1.66 -0.33
N THR A 111 29.04 -2.29 -0.39
CA THR A 111 29.37 -3.27 -1.42
C THR A 111 28.18 -4.21 -1.59
N LYS A 112 27.66 -4.23 -2.80
CA LYS A 112 26.65 -5.21 -3.24
C LYS A 112 27.11 -6.61 -2.86
N PRO A 113 26.27 -7.49 -2.27
CA PRO A 113 26.60 -8.89 -2.11
C PRO A 113 26.83 -9.59 -3.44
#